data_5444e8fb7071915f1d8c0e6da6f324c2
#
_entry.id   5444e8fb7071915f1d8c0e6da6f324c2
#
_cell.length_a   1.000
_cell.length_b   1.000
_cell.length_c   1.000
_cell.angle_alpha   90.00
_cell.angle_beta   90.00
_cell.angle_gamma   90.00
#
_symmetry.space_group_name_H-M   'P 1'
#
loop_
_entity.id
_entity.type
_entity.pdbx_description
1 polymer ?
#
loop_
_entity_poly.entity_id
_entity_poly.type
_entity_poly.pdbx_seq_one_letter_code
_entity_poly.pdbx_strand_id
1 'polypeptide(L)'
;MSELTLDERLRLDALHAEAERRTTSRFSTFYPDGDGPLARTRYQKHLDFFAAGTTKERLFMAANRVGKSEAGSYELTCHLTGLYPHWWTGRRFDHPVECWAVGTNSQTTRDIVQAKLLGSVQAPGSGMIPAHLIEKTITARGLAGALEGAQVRHVSGGLSLVGLKTYEQGRQSFEGTAKHVIWCDEEPPQDCYTEMLYRTITTQGIIMVTFTPLQGMSEVVKGFLEPESTLSAKFKTFIQAGWRDVPHLDESEREALMATTPPYQIAARTEGEPSLGSGAIYPIAEREILVPTATIPESWARCYAMDVGWNRTAVVWGAKD
;
A
#
# COMPACT_ATOMS: atom_id res chain seq x y z
N MET A 1 -21.55 -40.68 -31.86
CA MET A 1 -21.29 -39.51 -30.97
C MET A 1 -22.64 -39.07 -30.46
N SER A 2 -22.92 -39.26 -29.16
CA SER A 2 -24.22 -38.85 -28.59
C SER A 2 -24.29 -37.33 -28.57
N GLU A 3 -25.35 -36.79 -29.10
CA GLU A 3 -25.63 -35.36 -28.95
C GLU A 3 -25.89 -35.05 -27.46
N LEU A 4 -25.24 -34.00 -26.95
CA LEU A 4 -25.47 -33.52 -25.60
C LEU A 4 -26.93 -33.09 -25.42
N THR A 5 -27.51 -33.44 -24.31
CA THR A 5 -28.84 -32.96 -23.91
C THR A 5 -28.85 -31.45 -23.73
N LEU A 6 -30.02 -30.84 -23.77
CA LEU A 6 -30.12 -29.36 -23.56
C LEU A 6 -29.51 -28.92 -22.22
N ASP A 7 -29.72 -29.72 -21.17
CA ASP A 7 -29.19 -29.42 -19.82
C ASP A 7 -27.65 -29.51 -19.80
N GLU A 8 -27.05 -30.50 -20.48
CA GLU A 8 -25.60 -30.64 -20.60
C GLU A 8 -24.98 -29.49 -21.42
N ARG A 9 -25.66 -29.02 -22.49
CA ARG A 9 -25.23 -27.84 -23.26
C ARG A 9 -25.26 -26.58 -22.41
N LEU A 10 -26.34 -26.33 -21.67
CA LEU A 10 -26.47 -25.19 -20.78
C LEU A 10 -25.41 -25.20 -19.67
N ARG A 11 -25.08 -26.36 -19.12
CA ARG A 11 -23.97 -26.52 -18.14
C ARG A 11 -22.60 -26.23 -18.75
N LEU A 12 -22.38 -26.73 -19.98
CA LEU A 12 -21.13 -26.50 -20.69
C LEU A 12 -20.93 -25.01 -21.03
N ASP A 13 -21.97 -24.35 -21.50
CA ASP A 13 -21.95 -22.91 -21.79
C ASP A 13 -21.75 -22.08 -20.53
N ALA A 14 -22.37 -22.48 -19.42
CA ALA A 14 -22.13 -21.83 -18.12
C ALA A 14 -20.67 -22.02 -17.62
N LEU A 15 -20.09 -23.21 -17.81
CA LEU A 15 -18.69 -23.49 -17.48
C LEU A 15 -17.73 -22.73 -18.39
N HIS A 16 -18.00 -22.61 -19.68
CA HIS A 16 -17.22 -21.81 -20.61
C HIS A 16 -17.26 -20.32 -20.22
N ALA A 17 -18.46 -19.78 -19.99
CA ALA A 17 -18.64 -18.40 -19.55
C ALA A 17 -17.94 -18.10 -18.21
N GLU A 18 -17.92 -19.07 -17.28
CA GLU A 18 -17.20 -18.96 -16.03
C GLU A 18 -15.68 -19.04 -16.24
N ALA A 19 -15.19 -19.93 -17.10
CA ALA A 19 -13.78 -20.02 -17.44
C ALA A 19 -13.29 -18.72 -18.13
N GLU A 20 -14.07 -18.17 -19.07
CA GLU A 20 -13.77 -16.87 -19.68
C GLU A 20 -13.77 -15.74 -18.66
N ARG A 21 -14.74 -15.68 -17.75
CA ARG A 21 -14.77 -14.68 -16.67
C ARG A 21 -13.57 -14.79 -15.75
N ARG A 22 -13.10 -16.00 -15.44
CA ARG A 22 -11.90 -16.22 -14.62
C ARG A 22 -10.63 -15.81 -15.34
N THR A 23 -10.51 -16.09 -16.63
CA THR A 23 -9.33 -15.74 -17.43
C THR A 23 -9.27 -14.26 -17.78
N THR A 24 -10.42 -13.58 -17.88
CA THR A 24 -10.50 -12.15 -18.22
C THR A 24 -10.55 -11.25 -16.99
N SER A 25 -10.67 -11.79 -15.76
CA SER A 25 -10.63 -10.96 -14.55
C SER A 25 -9.26 -10.29 -14.40
N ARG A 26 -9.23 -9.01 -14.01
CA ARG A 26 -7.99 -8.28 -13.76
C ARG A 26 -7.08 -9.02 -12.79
N PHE A 27 -7.64 -9.64 -11.76
CA PHE A 27 -6.90 -10.45 -10.78
C PHE A 27 -6.09 -11.58 -11.43
N SER A 28 -6.69 -12.33 -12.37
CA SER A 28 -6.02 -13.46 -13.04
C SER A 28 -4.94 -13.05 -14.03
N THR A 29 -4.93 -11.78 -14.47
CA THR A 29 -3.92 -11.26 -15.42
C THR A 29 -2.72 -10.62 -14.74
N PHE A 30 -2.78 -10.39 -13.42
CA PHE A 30 -1.66 -9.85 -12.65
C PHE A 30 -0.68 -10.94 -12.24
N TYR A 31 0.59 -10.61 -12.30
CA TYR A 31 1.71 -11.49 -11.91
C TYR A 31 1.70 -12.86 -12.58
N PRO A 32 1.49 -12.93 -13.93
CA PRO A 32 1.49 -14.20 -14.64
C PRO A 32 2.87 -14.87 -14.62
N ASP A 33 2.86 -16.18 -14.91
CA ASP A 33 4.08 -16.90 -15.24
C ASP A 33 4.64 -16.46 -16.59
N GLY A 34 5.93 -16.74 -16.82
CA GLY A 34 6.63 -16.45 -18.09
C GLY A 34 7.40 -15.14 -18.06
N ASP A 35 7.68 -14.58 -19.26
CA ASP A 35 8.61 -13.46 -19.47
C ASP A 35 7.92 -12.17 -19.96
N GLY A 36 6.60 -12.15 -19.96
CA GLY A 36 5.82 -10.99 -20.39
C GLY A 36 6.06 -9.73 -19.55
N PRO A 37 5.58 -8.56 -19.98
CA PRO A 37 5.82 -7.29 -19.30
C PRO A 37 5.25 -7.25 -17.87
N LEU A 38 4.19 -8.02 -17.58
CA LEU A 38 3.60 -8.14 -16.24
C LEU A 38 4.02 -9.43 -15.51
N ALA A 39 5.01 -10.18 -16.06
CA ALA A 39 5.49 -11.40 -15.42
C ALA A 39 5.96 -11.13 -13.99
N ARG A 40 5.52 -12.00 -13.04
CA ARG A 40 5.84 -11.80 -11.62
C ARG A 40 7.32 -11.68 -11.32
N THR A 41 8.18 -12.39 -12.08
CA THR A 41 9.65 -12.35 -11.93
C THR A 41 10.24 -10.95 -12.13
N ARG A 42 9.52 -10.05 -12.78
CA ARG A 42 9.92 -8.66 -13.01
C ARG A 42 9.49 -7.70 -11.89
N TYR A 43 8.75 -8.18 -10.90
CA TYR A 43 8.21 -7.40 -9.78
C TYR A 43 8.66 -7.98 -8.43
N GLN A 44 9.95 -8.26 -8.30
CA GLN A 44 10.50 -8.94 -7.12
C GLN A 44 10.12 -8.24 -5.81
N LYS A 45 10.15 -6.92 -5.78
CA LYS A 45 9.77 -6.13 -4.57
C LYS A 45 8.29 -6.32 -4.16
N HIS A 46 7.40 -6.53 -5.14
CA HIS A 46 6.01 -6.89 -4.85
C HIS A 46 5.93 -8.29 -4.24
N LEU A 47 6.67 -9.26 -4.80
CA LEU A 47 6.73 -10.61 -4.26
C LEU A 47 7.31 -10.64 -2.84
N ASP A 48 8.36 -9.86 -2.59
CA ASP A 48 8.96 -9.70 -1.25
C ASP A 48 7.94 -9.14 -0.26
N PHE A 49 7.15 -8.14 -0.69
CA PHE A 49 6.07 -7.59 0.13
C PHE A 49 5.00 -8.62 0.45
N PHE A 50 4.57 -9.42 -0.51
CA PHE A 50 3.61 -10.50 -0.27
C PHE A 50 4.18 -11.59 0.63
N ALA A 51 5.43 -12.02 0.41
CA ALA A 51 6.12 -13.03 1.20
C ALA A 51 6.24 -12.64 2.67
N ALA A 52 6.43 -11.35 2.96
CA ALA A 52 6.44 -10.82 4.31
C ALA A 52 5.05 -10.79 4.98
N GLY A 53 4.02 -11.38 4.35
CA GLY A 53 2.62 -11.38 4.79
C GLY A 53 2.35 -11.98 6.18
N THR A 54 3.29 -12.71 6.76
CA THR A 54 3.20 -13.23 8.13
C THR A 54 3.58 -12.19 9.19
N THR A 55 4.23 -11.10 8.80
CA THR A 55 4.58 -9.98 9.70
C THR A 55 3.34 -9.14 10.00
N LYS A 56 3.17 -8.75 11.25
CA LYS A 56 1.98 -8.04 11.72
C LYS A 56 1.78 -6.68 11.04
N GLU A 57 2.86 -5.93 10.90
CA GLU A 57 2.89 -4.58 10.32
C GLU A 57 3.87 -4.56 9.15
N ARG A 58 3.39 -4.21 7.97
CA ARG A 58 4.24 -4.15 6.77
C ARG A 58 4.07 -2.84 6.04
N LEU A 59 5.19 -2.28 5.62
CA LEU A 59 5.26 -1.08 4.80
C LEU A 59 5.86 -1.40 3.43
N PHE A 60 5.14 -1.04 2.38
CA PHE A 60 5.67 -0.92 1.03
C PHE A 60 5.96 0.55 0.73
N MET A 61 7.15 0.97 1.11
CA MET A 61 7.64 2.33 0.94
C MET A 61 8.32 2.42 -0.42
N ALA A 62 7.69 3.10 -1.37
CA ALA A 62 8.19 3.00 -2.73
C ALA A 62 7.95 4.27 -3.55
N ALA A 63 8.72 4.40 -4.62
CA ALA A 63 8.64 5.45 -5.61
C ALA A 63 7.22 5.62 -6.19
N ASN A 64 6.97 6.74 -6.82
CA ASN A 64 5.73 6.94 -7.56
C ASN A 64 5.67 5.98 -8.77
N ARG A 65 4.45 5.52 -9.10
CA ARG A 65 4.18 4.67 -10.28
C ARG A 65 4.81 3.28 -10.27
N VAL A 66 5.36 2.80 -9.17
CA VAL A 66 5.89 1.43 -9.06
C VAL A 66 4.82 0.37 -8.77
N GLY A 67 3.54 0.73 -8.70
CA GLY A 67 2.45 -0.23 -8.52
C GLY A 67 2.10 -0.57 -7.07
N LYS A 68 2.42 0.29 -6.10
CA LYS A 68 2.10 0.09 -4.66
C LYS A 68 0.63 -0.26 -4.41
N SER A 69 -0.27 0.61 -4.88
CA SER A 69 -1.71 0.41 -4.70
C SER A 69 -2.23 -0.81 -5.46
N GLU A 70 -1.59 -1.20 -6.58
CA GLU A 70 -1.90 -2.45 -7.28
C GLU A 70 -1.51 -3.66 -6.42
N ALA A 71 -0.32 -3.64 -5.80
CA ALA A 71 0.12 -4.71 -4.91
C ALA A 71 -0.80 -4.82 -3.68
N GLY A 72 -1.12 -3.70 -3.02
CA GLY A 72 -2.03 -3.67 -1.87
C GLY A 72 -3.43 -4.19 -2.22
N SER A 73 -3.99 -3.77 -3.35
CA SER A 73 -5.31 -4.24 -3.81
C SER A 73 -5.29 -5.73 -4.20
N TYR A 74 -4.20 -6.21 -4.81
CA TYR A 74 -4.03 -7.62 -5.17
C TYR A 74 -4.02 -8.51 -3.93
N GLU A 75 -3.18 -8.18 -2.94
CA GLU A 75 -3.10 -8.94 -1.70
C GLU A 75 -4.42 -8.92 -0.93
N LEU A 76 -5.06 -7.74 -0.80
CA LEU A 76 -6.36 -7.66 -0.14
C LEU A 76 -7.42 -8.50 -0.86
N THR A 77 -7.37 -8.55 -2.19
CA THR A 77 -8.26 -9.42 -2.98
C THR A 77 -7.99 -10.90 -2.69
N CYS A 78 -6.73 -11.34 -2.59
CA CYS A 78 -6.40 -12.71 -2.16
C CYS A 78 -7.06 -13.05 -0.83
N HIS A 79 -6.97 -12.16 0.15
CA HIS A 79 -7.54 -12.38 1.48
C HIS A 79 -9.07 -12.38 1.49
N LEU A 80 -9.70 -11.45 0.76
CA LEU A 80 -11.16 -11.34 0.68
C LEU A 80 -11.81 -12.54 -0.01
N THR A 81 -11.15 -13.06 -1.04
CA THR A 81 -11.69 -14.13 -1.87
C THR A 81 -11.22 -15.53 -1.48
N GLY A 82 -10.06 -15.64 -0.81
CA GLY A 82 -9.36 -16.91 -0.61
C GLY A 82 -8.66 -17.44 -1.87
N LEU A 83 -8.65 -16.67 -2.97
CA LEU A 83 -7.97 -17.03 -4.22
C LEU A 83 -6.49 -16.67 -4.12
N TYR A 84 -5.69 -17.60 -3.59
CA TYR A 84 -4.25 -17.44 -3.54
C TYR A 84 -3.59 -18.16 -4.72
N PRO A 85 -2.75 -17.48 -5.51
CA PRO A 85 -2.04 -18.13 -6.60
C PRO A 85 -1.08 -19.20 -6.07
N HIS A 86 -0.70 -20.14 -6.94
CA HIS A 86 0.16 -21.28 -6.55
C HIS A 86 1.52 -20.86 -5.97
N TRP A 87 2.04 -19.71 -6.41
CA TRP A 87 3.33 -19.15 -5.97
C TRP A 87 3.24 -18.32 -4.69
N TRP A 88 2.05 -18.15 -4.10
CA TRP A 88 1.83 -17.33 -2.91
C TRP A 88 2.49 -17.94 -1.67
N THR A 89 3.40 -17.21 -1.06
CA THR A 89 4.13 -17.64 0.15
C THR A 89 3.77 -16.84 1.41
N GLY A 90 3.00 -15.74 1.24
CA GLY A 90 2.55 -14.91 2.34
C GLY A 90 1.44 -15.55 3.18
N ARG A 91 0.88 -14.76 4.09
CA ARG A 91 -0.25 -15.21 4.93
C ARG A 91 -1.44 -15.62 4.06
N ARG A 92 -2.17 -16.64 4.53
CA ARG A 92 -3.45 -17.09 3.96
C ARG A 92 -4.51 -17.09 5.03
N PHE A 93 -5.73 -16.77 4.65
CA PHE A 93 -6.92 -16.99 5.46
C PHE A 93 -7.75 -18.07 4.75
N ASP A 94 -8.18 -19.07 5.50
CA ASP A 94 -8.99 -20.21 5.03
C ASP A 94 -10.49 -20.01 5.33
N HIS A 95 -10.85 -18.84 5.80
CA HIS A 95 -12.19 -18.42 6.20
C HIS A 95 -12.48 -16.99 5.72
N PRO A 96 -13.76 -16.58 5.63
CA PRO A 96 -14.13 -15.21 5.32
C PRO A 96 -13.53 -14.21 6.31
N VAL A 97 -13.07 -13.07 5.80
CA VAL A 97 -12.37 -12.06 6.58
C VAL A 97 -13.12 -10.71 6.61
N GLU A 98 -12.92 -9.97 7.68
CA GLU A 98 -13.32 -8.58 7.78
C GLU A 98 -12.12 -7.66 7.59
N CYS A 99 -12.21 -6.76 6.62
CA CYS A 99 -11.10 -5.91 6.20
C CYS A 99 -11.50 -4.43 6.15
N TRP A 100 -10.50 -3.57 6.24
CA TRP A 100 -10.60 -2.18 5.80
C TRP A 100 -9.61 -1.91 4.68
N ALA A 101 -10.04 -1.09 3.71
CA ALA A 101 -9.17 -0.44 2.74
C ALA A 101 -9.32 1.08 2.95
N VAL A 102 -8.22 1.74 3.27
CA VAL A 102 -8.23 3.11 3.80
C VAL A 102 -7.44 4.03 2.87
N GLY A 103 -8.04 5.15 2.49
CA GLY A 103 -7.40 6.22 1.72
C GLY A 103 -7.39 7.55 2.46
N THR A 104 -6.88 8.61 1.83
CA THR A 104 -6.71 9.92 2.47
C THR A 104 -8.02 10.63 2.74
N ASN A 105 -8.87 10.78 1.71
CA ASN A 105 -10.17 11.44 1.79
C ASN A 105 -11.20 10.69 0.95
N SER A 106 -12.45 11.09 1.05
CA SER A 106 -13.57 10.39 0.39
C SER A 106 -13.43 10.34 -1.13
N GLN A 107 -12.96 11.40 -1.77
CA GLN A 107 -12.80 11.45 -3.22
C GLN A 107 -11.65 10.55 -3.68
N THR A 108 -10.46 10.66 -3.08
CA THR A 108 -9.31 9.83 -3.45
C THR A 108 -9.55 8.36 -3.13
N THR A 109 -10.26 8.05 -2.05
CA THR A 109 -10.65 6.67 -1.71
C THR A 109 -11.57 6.09 -2.78
N ARG A 110 -12.58 6.84 -3.27
CA ARG A 110 -13.43 6.43 -4.39
C ARG A 110 -12.63 6.23 -5.67
N ASP A 111 -11.82 7.23 -6.04
CA ASP A 111 -11.17 7.30 -7.35
C ASP A 111 -9.93 6.38 -7.46
N ILE A 112 -9.34 5.99 -6.32
CA ILE A 112 -8.14 5.13 -6.27
C ILE A 112 -8.46 3.79 -5.60
N VAL A 113 -8.73 3.76 -4.30
CA VAL A 113 -8.86 2.51 -3.52
C VAL A 113 -10.06 1.68 -4.00
N GLN A 114 -11.23 2.30 -4.09
CA GLN A 114 -12.45 1.66 -4.61
C GLN A 114 -12.25 1.22 -6.05
N ALA A 115 -11.71 2.10 -6.91
CA ALA A 115 -11.49 1.77 -8.32
C ALA A 115 -10.52 0.61 -8.51
N LYS A 116 -9.46 0.50 -7.68
CA LYS A 116 -8.53 -0.63 -7.69
C LYS A 116 -9.19 -1.94 -7.27
N LEU A 117 -10.01 -1.93 -6.23
CA LEU A 117 -10.65 -3.13 -5.68
C LEU A 117 -11.91 -3.54 -6.46
N LEU A 118 -12.83 -2.61 -6.68
CA LEU A 118 -14.19 -2.87 -7.13
C LEU A 118 -14.48 -2.37 -8.55
N GLY A 119 -13.56 -1.59 -9.12
CA GLY A 119 -13.76 -0.90 -10.40
C GLY A 119 -14.16 0.57 -10.22
N SER A 120 -13.99 1.33 -11.28
CA SER A 120 -14.37 2.75 -11.30
C SER A 120 -15.90 2.92 -11.26
N VAL A 121 -16.38 4.13 -10.96
CA VAL A 121 -17.82 4.45 -10.99
C VAL A 121 -18.44 4.19 -12.37
N GLN A 122 -17.67 4.39 -13.45
CA GLN A 122 -18.12 4.16 -14.83
C GLN A 122 -18.02 2.69 -15.26
N ALA A 123 -17.22 1.89 -14.56
CA ALA A 123 -16.99 0.47 -14.86
C ALA A 123 -16.96 -0.37 -13.57
N PRO A 124 -18.11 -0.53 -12.88
CA PRO A 124 -18.21 -1.37 -11.69
C PRO A 124 -17.84 -2.82 -12.00
N GLY A 125 -17.11 -3.48 -11.12
CA GLY A 125 -16.66 -4.87 -11.31
C GLY A 125 -15.40 -5.03 -12.16
N SER A 126 -14.82 -3.94 -12.68
CA SER A 126 -13.55 -3.96 -13.42
C SER A 126 -12.30 -3.88 -12.51
N GLY A 127 -12.48 -3.91 -11.20
CA GLY A 127 -11.40 -3.86 -10.22
C GLY A 127 -10.65 -5.19 -10.07
N MET A 128 -9.83 -5.26 -9.03
CA MET A 128 -9.04 -6.45 -8.72
C MET A 128 -9.93 -7.61 -8.25
N ILE A 129 -10.98 -7.32 -7.46
CA ILE A 129 -11.95 -8.35 -7.02
C ILE A 129 -12.74 -8.80 -8.23
N PRO A 130 -12.72 -10.11 -8.58
CA PRO A 130 -13.52 -10.63 -9.70
C PRO A 130 -15.00 -10.30 -9.53
N ALA A 131 -15.63 -9.71 -10.56
CA ALA A 131 -17.00 -9.19 -10.49
C ALA A 131 -18.02 -10.22 -9.99
N HIS A 132 -17.87 -11.49 -10.40
CA HIS A 132 -18.76 -12.58 -10.00
C HIS A 132 -18.66 -12.98 -8.51
N LEU A 133 -17.61 -12.53 -7.81
CA LEU A 133 -17.44 -12.73 -6.38
C LEU A 133 -17.97 -11.55 -5.54
N ILE A 134 -18.31 -10.44 -6.17
CA ILE A 134 -18.91 -9.30 -5.47
C ILE A 134 -20.40 -9.61 -5.26
N GLU A 135 -20.78 -9.94 -4.02
CA GLU A 135 -22.15 -10.28 -3.67
C GLU A 135 -23.03 -9.02 -3.57
N LYS A 136 -22.50 -7.99 -2.90
CA LYS A 136 -23.22 -6.75 -2.65
C LYS A 136 -22.24 -5.60 -2.42
N THR A 137 -22.60 -4.42 -2.92
CA THR A 137 -21.93 -3.16 -2.58
C THR A 137 -22.80 -2.32 -1.64
N ILE A 138 -22.18 -1.53 -0.77
CA ILE A 138 -22.84 -0.63 0.17
C ILE A 138 -22.49 0.79 -0.25
N THR A 139 -23.49 1.56 -0.66
CA THR A 139 -23.31 2.92 -1.16
C THR A 139 -23.04 3.89 -0.01
N ALA A 140 -22.03 4.74 -0.17
CA ALA A 140 -21.75 5.81 0.76
C ALA A 140 -22.74 6.98 0.60
N ARG A 141 -22.94 7.73 1.68
CA ARG A 141 -23.74 8.96 1.65
C ARG A 141 -22.85 10.16 1.29
N GLY A 142 -23.42 11.11 0.60
CA GLY A 142 -22.79 12.42 0.37
C GLY A 142 -21.87 12.54 -0.84
N LEU A 143 -21.35 11.45 -1.38
CA LEU A 143 -20.49 11.47 -2.58
C LEU A 143 -21.01 10.47 -3.63
N ALA A 144 -21.40 10.98 -4.80
CA ALA A 144 -21.95 10.16 -5.87
C ALA A 144 -20.95 9.07 -6.31
N GLY A 145 -21.45 7.83 -6.42
CA GLY A 145 -20.64 6.68 -6.83
C GLY A 145 -19.63 6.17 -5.79
N ALA A 146 -19.54 6.79 -4.62
CA ALA A 146 -18.71 6.28 -3.54
C ALA A 146 -19.41 5.13 -2.83
N LEU A 147 -18.61 4.17 -2.37
CA LEU A 147 -19.05 3.01 -1.59
C LEU A 147 -18.49 3.10 -0.15
N GLU A 148 -19.29 2.63 0.81
CA GLU A 148 -18.83 2.38 2.19
C GLU A 148 -18.15 1.01 2.32
N GLY A 149 -18.42 0.09 1.38
CA GLY A 149 -17.85 -1.24 1.40
C GLY A 149 -18.52 -2.21 0.45
N ALA A 150 -18.10 -3.47 0.54
CA ALA A 150 -18.65 -4.56 -0.23
C ALA A 150 -18.61 -5.89 0.53
N GLN A 151 -19.52 -6.80 0.17
CA GLN A 151 -19.51 -8.20 0.55
C GLN A 151 -18.93 -9.01 -0.61
N VAL A 152 -17.99 -9.88 -0.31
CA VAL A 152 -17.23 -10.66 -1.30
C VAL A 152 -17.30 -12.13 -0.94
N ARG A 153 -17.67 -12.98 -1.90
CA ARG A 153 -17.71 -14.44 -1.70
C ARG A 153 -16.31 -15.00 -1.51
N HIS A 154 -16.14 -15.74 -0.43
CA HIS A 154 -14.90 -16.45 -0.14
C HIS A 154 -14.97 -17.90 -0.63
N VAL A 155 -13.85 -18.45 -1.13
CA VAL A 155 -13.82 -19.82 -1.70
C VAL A 155 -14.15 -20.92 -0.68
N SER A 156 -13.96 -20.68 0.62
CA SER A 156 -14.35 -21.61 1.69
C SER A 156 -15.86 -21.62 1.98
N GLY A 157 -16.63 -20.77 1.30
CA GLY A 157 -18.03 -20.47 1.63
C GLY A 157 -18.16 -19.27 2.57
N GLY A 158 -19.32 -18.62 2.54
CA GLY A 158 -19.57 -17.40 3.31
C GLY A 158 -19.06 -16.12 2.64
N LEU A 159 -19.16 -15.00 3.36
CA LEU A 159 -18.92 -13.67 2.84
C LEU A 159 -17.84 -12.95 3.65
N SER A 160 -16.79 -12.53 2.98
CA SER A 160 -15.85 -11.53 3.49
C SER A 160 -16.44 -10.13 3.36
N LEU A 161 -16.02 -9.22 4.24
CA LEU A 161 -16.47 -7.84 4.26
C LEU A 161 -15.26 -6.91 4.06
N VAL A 162 -15.36 -5.97 3.13
CA VAL A 162 -14.42 -4.86 3.02
C VAL A 162 -15.14 -3.54 3.27
N GLY A 163 -14.68 -2.78 4.27
CA GLY A 163 -15.10 -1.40 4.51
C GLY A 163 -14.12 -0.43 3.86
N LEU A 164 -14.64 0.56 3.14
CA LEU A 164 -13.85 1.66 2.58
C LEU A 164 -13.88 2.83 3.56
N LYS A 165 -12.71 3.26 4.03
CA LYS A 165 -12.58 4.31 5.04
C LYS A 165 -11.59 5.38 4.59
N THR A 166 -11.61 6.51 5.30
CA THR A 166 -10.70 7.63 5.02
C THR A 166 -10.08 8.17 6.30
N TYR A 167 -8.83 8.65 6.22
CA TYR A 167 -8.19 9.32 7.36
C TYR A 167 -8.88 10.62 7.72
N GLU A 168 -9.51 11.29 6.76
CA GLU A 168 -10.30 12.51 6.96
C GLU A 168 -11.46 12.31 7.98
N GLN A 169 -11.98 11.08 8.11
CA GLN A 169 -12.99 10.74 9.12
C GLN A 169 -12.45 10.77 10.55
N GLY A 170 -11.12 10.88 10.71
CA GLY A 170 -10.45 10.94 11.99
C GLY A 170 -10.38 9.61 12.75
N ARG A 171 -9.56 9.58 13.80
CA ARG A 171 -9.26 8.40 14.62
C ARG A 171 -10.52 7.66 15.10
N GLN A 172 -11.54 8.39 15.53
CA GLN A 172 -12.78 7.81 16.10
C GLN A 172 -13.52 6.89 15.10
N SER A 173 -13.38 7.14 13.80
CA SER A 173 -14.01 6.30 12.77
C SER A 173 -13.44 4.86 12.72
N PHE A 174 -12.28 4.65 13.30
CA PHE A 174 -11.59 3.35 13.35
C PHE A 174 -11.86 2.59 14.68
N GLU A 175 -12.67 3.11 15.56
CA GLU A 175 -13.01 2.44 16.82
C GLU A 175 -14.08 1.34 16.63
N GLY A 176 -14.15 0.39 17.55
CA GLY A 176 -15.29 -0.48 17.80
C GLY A 176 -15.29 -1.86 17.16
N THR A 177 -14.61 -2.10 16.01
CA THR A 177 -14.71 -3.39 15.31
C THR A 177 -13.35 -4.07 15.10
N ALA A 178 -13.30 -5.40 15.25
CA ALA A 178 -12.10 -6.18 14.96
C ALA A 178 -11.90 -6.37 13.44
N LYS A 179 -10.65 -6.42 12.98
CA LYS A 179 -10.30 -6.61 11.56
C LYS A 179 -9.18 -7.63 11.38
N HIS A 180 -9.32 -8.46 10.35
CA HIS A 180 -8.32 -9.43 9.96
C HIS A 180 -7.22 -8.79 9.10
N VAL A 181 -7.59 -7.86 8.20
CA VAL A 181 -6.64 -7.15 7.34
C VAL A 181 -7.04 -5.68 7.24
N ILE A 182 -6.07 -4.80 7.41
CA ILE A 182 -6.23 -3.38 7.14
C ILE A 182 -5.18 -2.98 6.10
N TRP A 183 -5.64 -2.47 4.96
CA TRP A 183 -4.79 -1.89 3.94
C TRP A 183 -4.91 -0.37 3.98
N CYS A 184 -3.81 0.28 4.27
CA CYS A 184 -3.65 1.73 4.25
C CYS A 184 -2.99 2.13 2.92
N ASP A 185 -3.75 2.73 2.00
CA ASP A 185 -3.20 3.35 0.80
C ASP A 185 -2.93 4.82 1.07
N GLU A 186 -1.72 5.23 0.88
CA GLU A 186 -1.08 6.45 1.37
C GLU A 186 -0.81 6.46 2.89
N GLU A 187 0.09 7.33 3.30
CA GLU A 187 0.61 7.41 4.67
C GLU A 187 -0.49 7.81 5.67
N PRO A 188 -0.79 6.97 6.67
CA PRO A 188 -1.78 7.29 7.69
C PRO A 188 -1.25 8.31 8.71
N PRO A 189 -2.11 9.18 9.27
CA PRO A 189 -1.82 9.89 10.51
C PRO A 189 -1.51 8.91 11.63
N GLN A 190 -0.54 9.23 12.49
CA GLN A 190 -0.06 8.33 13.55
C GLN A 190 -1.15 7.88 14.52
N ASP A 191 -2.07 8.76 14.89
CA ASP A 191 -3.19 8.45 15.76
C ASP A 191 -4.19 7.47 15.14
N CYS A 192 -4.49 7.63 13.84
CA CYS A 192 -5.30 6.67 13.07
C CYS A 192 -4.58 5.32 12.96
N TYR A 193 -3.26 5.33 12.67
CA TYR A 193 -2.47 4.12 12.56
C TYR A 193 -2.47 3.32 13.86
N THR A 194 -2.23 3.99 14.98
CA THR A 194 -2.25 3.38 16.31
C THR A 194 -3.62 2.76 16.60
N GLU A 195 -4.72 3.46 16.31
CA GLU A 195 -6.07 2.93 16.53
C GLU A 195 -6.34 1.68 15.68
N MET A 196 -5.94 1.70 14.41
CA MET A 196 -6.08 0.54 13.51
C MET A 196 -5.30 -0.69 14.00
N LEU A 197 -4.14 -0.53 14.64
CA LEU A 197 -3.39 -1.64 15.25
C LEU A 197 -4.22 -2.36 16.31
N TYR A 198 -4.93 -1.62 17.18
CA TYR A 198 -5.79 -2.24 18.18
C TYR A 198 -6.92 -3.09 17.57
N ARG A 199 -7.39 -2.74 16.37
CA ARG A 199 -8.46 -3.51 15.67
C ARG A 199 -8.01 -4.87 15.20
N THR A 200 -6.71 -5.12 15.11
CA THR A 200 -6.15 -6.39 14.63
C THR A 200 -5.73 -7.35 15.74
N ILE A 201 -5.87 -6.96 17.02
CA ILE A 201 -5.35 -7.76 18.14
C ILE A 201 -6.11 -9.09 18.30
N THR A 202 -7.44 -9.04 18.39
CA THR A 202 -8.28 -10.21 18.66
C THR A 202 -8.36 -11.20 17.50
N THR A 203 -8.17 -10.73 16.29
CA THR A 203 -8.15 -11.54 15.06
C THR A 203 -6.74 -12.03 14.70
N GLN A 204 -5.72 -11.62 15.46
CA GLN A 204 -4.33 -11.78 15.06
C GLN A 204 -4.08 -11.23 13.64
N GLY A 205 -4.81 -10.18 13.28
CA GLY A 205 -4.82 -9.58 11.96
C GLY A 205 -3.53 -8.86 11.62
N ILE A 206 -3.44 -8.41 10.37
CA ILE A 206 -2.28 -7.72 9.80
C ILE A 206 -2.64 -6.33 9.31
N ILE A 207 -1.64 -5.44 9.30
CA ILE A 207 -1.72 -4.14 8.64
C ILE A 207 -0.67 -4.09 7.54
N MET A 208 -1.10 -3.67 6.37
CA MET A 208 -0.24 -3.36 5.24
C MET A 208 -0.42 -1.91 4.82
N VAL A 209 0.68 -1.20 4.67
CA VAL A 209 0.72 0.22 4.33
C VAL A 209 1.47 0.40 3.02
N THR A 210 0.94 1.20 2.11
CA THR A 210 1.51 1.41 0.77
C THR A 210 1.58 2.91 0.49
N PHE A 211 2.76 3.53 0.51
CA PHE A 211 2.91 4.95 0.21
C PHE A 211 4.28 5.35 -0.33
N THR A 212 4.37 6.56 -0.87
CA THR A 212 5.63 7.24 -1.19
C THR A 212 5.95 8.20 -0.05
N PRO A 213 7.16 8.15 0.56
CA PRO A 213 7.48 8.88 1.78
C PRO A 213 7.76 10.37 1.51
N LEU A 214 6.74 11.10 1.04
CA LEU A 214 6.85 12.52 0.70
C LEU A 214 6.86 13.45 1.91
N GLN A 215 6.43 12.94 3.08
CA GLN A 215 6.46 13.69 4.34
C GLN A 215 7.80 13.54 5.07
N GLY A 216 8.77 12.82 4.47
CA GLY A 216 10.07 12.58 5.05
C GLY A 216 10.05 11.56 6.19
N MET A 217 10.83 11.83 7.23
CA MET A 217 10.94 10.97 8.42
C MET A 217 9.80 11.23 9.40
N SER A 218 8.57 10.95 9.00
CA SER A 218 7.38 10.98 9.86
C SER A 218 7.48 9.96 11.00
N GLU A 219 6.56 10.03 11.96
CA GLU A 219 6.49 9.04 13.06
C GLU A 219 6.19 7.63 12.55
N VAL A 220 5.35 7.51 11.52
CA VAL A 220 5.06 6.21 10.88
C VAL A 220 6.32 5.67 10.20
N VAL A 221 6.99 6.47 9.35
CA VAL A 221 8.24 6.07 8.68
C VAL A 221 9.30 5.66 9.69
N LYS A 222 9.57 6.49 10.72
CA LYS A 222 10.53 6.17 11.79
C LYS A 222 10.18 4.85 12.50
N GLY A 223 8.90 4.62 12.78
CA GLY A 223 8.46 3.40 13.43
C GLY A 223 8.79 2.12 12.66
N PHE A 224 8.98 2.21 11.33
CA PHE A 224 9.42 1.08 10.49
C PHE A 224 10.93 1.04 10.30
N LEU A 225 11.59 2.18 10.07
CA LEU A 225 13.04 2.25 9.80
C LEU A 225 13.89 2.15 11.07
N GLU A 226 13.42 2.75 12.15
CA GLU A 226 14.12 2.88 13.43
C GLU A 226 13.21 2.41 14.57
N PRO A 227 12.83 1.12 14.64
CA PRO A 227 11.93 0.64 15.67
C PRO A 227 12.52 0.86 17.07
N GLU A 228 11.70 1.39 17.98
CA GLU A 228 12.12 1.81 19.34
C GLU A 228 12.72 0.69 20.19
N SER A 229 12.45 -0.57 19.83
CA SER A 229 12.96 -1.73 20.56
C SER A 229 13.11 -2.95 19.66
N THR A 230 13.95 -3.90 20.07
CA THR A 230 14.10 -5.21 19.43
C THR A 230 12.75 -5.97 19.36
N LEU A 231 11.86 -5.77 20.33
CA LEU A 231 10.54 -6.35 20.33
C LEU A 231 9.66 -5.75 19.23
N SER A 232 9.66 -4.42 19.10
CA SER A 232 8.92 -3.73 18.03
C SER A 232 9.40 -4.16 16.64
N ALA A 233 10.70 -4.31 16.45
CA ALA A 233 11.32 -4.76 15.22
C ALA A 233 10.83 -6.15 14.74
N LYS A 234 10.46 -7.04 15.65
CA LYS A 234 9.96 -8.38 15.30
C LYS A 234 8.60 -8.38 14.61
N PHE A 235 7.82 -7.34 14.83
CA PHE A 235 6.46 -7.23 14.30
C PHE A 235 6.35 -6.33 13.09
N LYS A 236 7.46 -5.69 12.68
CA LYS A 236 7.49 -4.72 11.59
C LYS A 236 8.45 -5.16 10.48
N THR A 237 8.05 -4.92 9.26
CA THR A 237 8.88 -5.11 8.07
C THR A 237 8.57 -4.02 7.07
N PHE A 238 9.59 -3.51 6.39
CA PHE A 238 9.39 -2.64 5.24
C PHE A 238 10.10 -3.18 4.01
N ILE A 239 9.50 -2.95 2.86
CA ILE A 239 10.08 -3.20 1.55
C ILE A 239 10.19 -1.85 0.84
N GLN A 240 11.37 -1.55 0.34
CA GLN A 240 11.63 -0.35 -0.45
C GLN A 240 11.74 -0.71 -1.92
N ALA A 241 11.11 0.10 -2.80
CA ALA A 241 11.18 -0.08 -4.23
C ALA A 241 11.29 1.25 -4.99
N GLY A 242 12.17 1.28 -5.95
CA GLY A 242 12.39 2.40 -6.87
C GLY A 242 11.90 2.10 -8.29
N TRP A 243 12.10 3.06 -9.18
CA TRP A 243 11.75 2.93 -10.59
C TRP A 243 12.51 1.81 -11.32
N ARG A 244 13.69 1.41 -10.80
CA ARG A 244 14.50 0.34 -11.38
C ARG A 244 13.96 -1.06 -11.08
N ASP A 245 13.09 -1.16 -10.06
CA ASP A 245 12.50 -2.43 -9.64
C ASP A 245 11.26 -2.82 -10.44
N VAL A 246 10.85 -2.00 -11.41
CA VAL A 246 9.67 -2.25 -12.24
C VAL A 246 9.98 -2.04 -13.74
N PRO A 247 9.45 -2.91 -14.62
CA PRO A 247 9.77 -2.89 -16.03
C PRO A 247 8.91 -1.95 -16.88
N HIS A 248 7.82 -1.42 -16.34
CA HIS A 248 6.80 -0.68 -17.10
C HIS A 248 7.05 0.84 -17.19
N LEU A 249 8.10 1.33 -16.55
CA LEU A 249 8.55 2.72 -16.67
C LEU A 249 9.76 2.77 -17.62
N ASP A 250 9.57 3.37 -18.77
CA ASP A 250 10.68 3.56 -19.72
C ASP A 250 11.62 4.71 -19.31
N GLU A 251 12.80 4.75 -19.94
CA GLU A 251 13.86 5.71 -19.59
C GLU A 251 13.44 7.15 -19.91
N SER A 252 12.75 7.39 -21.02
CA SER A 252 12.35 8.72 -21.46
C SER A 252 11.30 9.33 -20.51
N GLU A 253 10.38 8.51 -20.03
CA GLU A 253 9.39 8.94 -19.02
C GLU A 253 10.03 9.26 -17.68
N ARG A 254 11.03 8.46 -17.27
CA ARG A 254 11.80 8.71 -16.04
C ARG A 254 12.54 10.05 -16.12
N GLU A 255 13.24 10.31 -17.22
CA GLU A 255 13.95 11.58 -17.43
C GLU A 255 12.99 12.79 -17.42
N ALA A 256 11.85 12.70 -18.10
CA ALA A 256 10.86 13.75 -18.13
C ALA A 256 10.30 14.07 -16.73
N LEU A 257 10.00 13.04 -15.94
CA LEU A 257 9.54 13.19 -14.55
C LEU A 257 10.62 13.78 -13.65
N MET A 258 11.88 13.34 -13.79
CA MET A 258 13.00 13.89 -13.01
C MET A 258 13.21 15.37 -13.30
N ALA A 259 13.14 15.79 -14.56
CA ALA A 259 13.33 17.19 -14.96
C ALA A 259 12.30 18.14 -14.35
N THR A 260 11.11 17.64 -14.03
CA THR A 260 10.01 18.44 -13.43
C THR A 260 9.87 18.28 -11.92
N THR A 261 10.60 17.31 -11.33
CA THR A 261 10.51 17.03 -9.90
C THR A 261 11.45 17.96 -9.10
N PRO A 262 10.97 18.60 -8.03
CA PRO A 262 11.83 19.36 -7.14
C PRO A 262 12.99 18.51 -6.59
N PRO A 263 14.24 19.02 -6.55
CA PRO A 263 15.42 18.24 -6.17
C PRO A 263 15.27 17.47 -4.85
N TYR A 264 14.67 18.10 -3.84
CA TYR A 264 14.47 17.49 -2.52
C TYR A 264 13.45 16.33 -2.51
N GLN A 265 12.61 16.19 -3.55
CA GLN A 265 11.65 15.10 -3.67
C GLN A 265 12.13 13.96 -4.59
N ILE A 266 13.24 14.15 -5.31
CA ILE A 266 13.71 13.18 -6.30
C ILE A 266 13.89 11.80 -5.63
N ALA A 267 14.63 11.71 -4.54
CA ALA A 267 14.88 10.43 -3.86
C ALA A 267 13.58 9.72 -3.44
N ALA A 268 12.61 10.44 -2.87
CA ALA A 268 11.33 9.85 -2.49
C ALA A 268 10.50 9.39 -3.70
N ARG A 269 10.51 10.17 -4.79
CA ARG A 269 9.69 9.88 -5.97
C ARG A 269 10.30 8.84 -6.89
N THR A 270 11.64 8.68 -6.89
CA THR A 270 12.37 7.76 -7.79
C THR A 270 12.82 6.47 -7.11
N GLU A 271 13.20 6.55 -5.82
CA GLU A 271 13.79 5.43 -5.08
C GLU A 271 12.93 5.00 -3.87
N GLY A 272 11.87 5.77 -3.56
CA GLY A 272 11.06 5.51 -2.35
C GLY A 272 11.80 5.79 -1.04
N GLU A 273 12.85 6.62 -1.09
CA GLU A 273 13.59 7.02 0.11
C GLU A 273 12.91 8.20 0.80
N PRO A 274 12.79 8.19 2.14
CA PRO A 274 12.28 9.35 2.86
C PRO A 274 13.13 10.58 2.56
N SER A 275 12.54 11.59 1.94
CA SER A 275 13.20 12.87 1.68
C SER A 275 12.85 13.88 2.78
N LEU A 276 13.54 14.99 2.78
CA LEU A 276 13.13 16.14 3.59
C LEU A 276 11.71 16.53 3.18
N GLY A 277 10.76 16.44 4.14
CA GLY A 277 9.34 16.73 3.90
C GLY A 277 9.11 18.14 3.36
N SER A 278 7.87 18.41 2.91
CA SER A 278 7.43 19.72 2.39
C SER A 278 7.62 20.90 3.37
N GLY A 279 7.92 20.62 4.63
CA GLY A 279 8.27 21.61 5.67
C GLY A 279 9.77 21.90 5.81
N ALA A 280 10.62 21.37 4.94
CA ALA A 280 12.04 21.67 4.99
C ALA A 280 12.28 23.14 4.66
N ILE A 281 12.86 23.88 5.61
CA ILE A 281 13.24 25.29 5.43
C ILE A 281 14.31 25.43 4.34
N TYR A 282 15.18 24.44 4.22
CA TYR A 282 16.22 24.36 3.20
C TYR A 282 15.90 23.19 2.27
N PRO A 283 15.42 23.43 1.03
CA PRO A 283 15.07 22.39 0.07
C PRO A 283 16.33 21.83 -0.64
N ILE A 284 17.33 21.46 0.13
CA ILE A 284 18.61 20.88 -0.32
C ILE A 284 18.63 19.43 0.15
N ALA A 285 19.01 18.52 -0.75
CA ALA A 285 19.11 17.11 -0.38
C ALA A 285 20.18 16.91 0.70
N GLU A 286 19.88 16.12 1.73
CA GLU A 286 20.78 15.89 2.86
C GLU A 286 22.17 15.43 2.42
N ARG A 287 22.25 14.57 1.40
CA ARG A 287 23.50 14.10 0.79
C ARG A 287 24.38 15.23 0.21
N GLU A 288 23.81 16.40 -0.07
CA GLU A 288 24.56 17.56 -0.60
C GLU A 288 25.14 18.42 0.52
N ILE A 289 24.60 18.29 1.72
CA ILE A 289 25.04 19.07 2.90
C ILE A 289 25.78 18.21 3.92
N LEU A 290 25.60 16.89 3.92
CA LEU A 290 26.36 15.99 4.79
C LEU A 290 27.76 15.80 4.20
N VAL A 291 28.76 16.11 5.04
CA VAL A 291 30.16 15.83 4.74
C VAL A 291 30.66 14.70 5.64
N PRO A 292 31.68 13.92 5.21
CA PRO A 292 32.31 12.95 6.11
C PRO A 292 32.77 13.58 7.40
N THR A 293 32.68 12.85 8.50
CA THR A 293 33.16 13.32 9.81
C THR A 293 34.63 13.79 9.71
N ALA A 294 34.87 15.07 9.99
CA ALA A 294 36.17 15.66 9.95
C ALA A 294 36.55 16.24 11.34
N THR A 295 37.83 16.24 11.67
CA THR A 295 38.30 16.91 12.87
C THR A 295 38.29 18.41 12.64
N ILE A 296 37.52 19.14 13.45
CA ILE A 296 37.46 20.60 13.40
C ILE A 296 38.72 21.14 14.07
N PRO A 297 39.58 21.91 13.34
CA PRO A 297 40.77 22.49 13.91
C PRO A 297 40.48 23.36 15.13
N GLU A 298 41.38 23.37 16.11
CA GLU A 298 41.22 24.19 17.32
C GLU A 298 41.21 25.69 17.01
N SER A 299 41.86 26.09 15.92
CA SER A 299 41.93 27.48 15.47
C SER A 299 40.64 28.04 14.91
N TRP A 300 39.66 27.15 14.54
CA TRP A 300 38.41 27.61 14.00
C TRP A 300 37.51 28.21 15.08
N ALA A 301 36.91 29.35 14.78
CA ALA A 301 35.91 29.96 15.66
C ALA A 301 34.69 29.05 15.78
N ARG A 302 34.23 28.81 17.01
CA ARG A 302 33.10 27.91 17.29
C ARG A 302 31.92 28.70 17.85
N CYS A 303 30.74 28.36 17.39
CA CYS A 303 29.49 28.93 17.92
C CYS A 303 28.45 27.84 18.10
N TYR A 304 27.44 28.14 18.86
CA TYR A 304 26.20 27.32 18.89
C TYR A 304 25.00 28.25 18.94
N ALA A 305 23.87 27.74 18.43
CA ALA A 305 22.58 28.34 18.59
C ALA A 305 21.62 27.32 19.21
N MET A 306 20.77 27.79 20.11
CA MET A 306 19.81 26.92 20.81
C MET A 306 18.43 27.54 20.74
N ASP A 307 17.47 26.71 20.32
CA ASP A 307 16.04 27.02 20.36
C ASP A 307 15.39 26.13 21.44
N VAL A 308 14.90 26.77 22.51
CA VAL A 308 14.33 26.09 23.68
C VAL A 308 12.82 25.99 23.51
N GLY A 309 12.34 24.83 23.06
CA GLY A 309 10.92 24.52 23.00
C GLY A 309 10.40 23.84 24.26
N TRP A 310 9.08 23.84 24.45
CA TRP A 310 8.42 23.24 25.62
C TRP A 310 8.70 21.74 25.76
N ASN A 311 8.64 20.99 24.67
CA ASN A 311 8.82 19.54 24.66
C ASN A 311 10.16 19.08 24.05
N ARG A 312 10.82 19.92 23.30
CA ARG A 312 12.09 19.63 22.62
C ARG A 312 12.93 20.90 22.55
N THR A 313 14.21 20.75 22.71
CA THR A 313 15.19 21.81 22.48
C THR A 313 16.04 21.41 21.27
N ALA A 314 16.16 22.31 20.30
CA ALA A 314 17.06 22.15 19.16
C ALA A 314 18.39 22.91 19.44
N VAL A 315 19.53 22.29 19.15
CA VAL A 315 20.84 22.92 19.25
C VAL A 315 21.60 22.67 17.95
N VAL A 316 22.20 23.75 17.42
CA VAL A 316 23.06 23.70 16.24
C VAL A 316 24.44 24.19 16.62
N TRP A 317 25.47 23.46 16.22
CA TRP A 317 26.85 23.80 16.42
C TRP A 317 27.47 24.21 15.08
N GLY A 318 28.26 25.25 15.09
CA GLY A 318 28.97 25.76 13.92
C GLY A 318 30.46 26.00 14.22
N ALA A 319 31.29 25.84 13.20
CA ALA A 319 32.67 26.22 13.21
C ALA A 319 33.00 26.93 11.89
N LYS A 320 33.85 27.94 11.96
CA LYS A 320 34.26 28.76 10.80
C LYS A 320 35.76 28.88 10.78
N ASP A 321 36.37 28.67 9.59
CA ASP A 321 37.77 28.94 9.26
C ASP A 321 38.09 30.44 9.19
#